data_593d908181941c9e70933ce86845c62a
#
_entry.id   593d908181941c9e70933ce86845c62a
#
_cell.length_a   1.000
_cell.length_b   1.000
_cell.length_c   1.000
_cell.angle_alpha   90.00
_cell.angle_beta   90.00
_cell.angle_gamma   90.00
#
_symmetry.space_group_name_H-M   'P 1'
#
loop_
_entity.id
_entity.type
_entity.pdbx_description
1 polymer ?
#
loop_
_entity_poly.entity_id
_entity_poly.type
_entity_poly.pdbx_seq_one_letter_code
_entity_poly.pdbx_strand_id
1 'polypeptide(L)'
;MLSYDKSAQPLGHIYKAQQQGYLPRVYCDETRPLLEGARLTAYELTRVGIDVTLTCDNMAASLMAGGKIDFVFVGCDRIAANGDIANKIGTNGMAIIAKYYKVPVYVFAPTSTIDLDCKSGDDMDIEDRPAFEVTDMYYAKPMAPKGVRVYNPAVDITPASLITGIVTENGILKPREIRNLKKNR
;
A
#
# COMPACT_ATOMS: atom_id res chain seq x y z
N MET A 1 -6.86 0.57 -12.10
CA MET A 1 -6.46 0.84 -10.69
C MET A 1 -5.02 0.44 -10.45
N LEU A 2 -4.38 0.98 -9.43
CA LEU A 2 -3.03 0.58 -9.01
C LEU A 2 -3.09 -0.02 -7.62
N SER A 3 -2.45 -1.18 -7.42
CA SER A 3 -2.30 -1.85 -6.12
C SER A 3 -0.83 -1.82 -5.71
N TYR A 4 -0.57 -1.39 -4.50
CA TYR A 4 0.76 -1.40 -3.89
C TYR A 4 0.80 -2.35 -2.71
N ASP A 5 1.84 -3.20 -2.65
CA ASP A 5 2.03 -4.25 -1.65
C ASP A 5 0.98 -5.38 -1.71
N LYS A 6 1.07 -6.33 -0.77
CA LYS A 6 0.10 -7.41 -0.59
C LYS A 6 -0.80 -7.15 0.61
N SER A 7 -2.10 -7.07 0.36
CA SER A 7 -3.09 -7.07 1.43
C SER A 7 -4.30 -7.91 1.01
N ALA A 8 -4.77 -8.78 1.90
CA ALA A 8 -5.92 -9.63 1.65
C ALA A 8 -7.22 -8.81 1.45
N GLN A 9 -7.33 -7.66 2.10
CA GLN A 9 -8.55 -6.85 2.04
C GLN A 9 -8.77 -6.18 0.69
N PRO A 10 -7.82 -5.42 0.10
CA PRO A 10 -7.97 -4.91 -1.26
C PRO A 10 -8.28 -6.01 -2.26
N LEU A 11 -7.59 -7.16 -2.17
CA LEU A 11 -7.82 -8.30 -3.07
C LEU A 11 -9.25 -8.83 -2.97
N GLY A 12 -9.79 -8.99 -1.76
CA GLY A 12 -11.17 -9.43 -1.54
C GLY A 12 -12.20 -8.52 -2.21
N HIS A 13 -11.97 -7.20 -2.21
CA HIS A 13 -12.85 -6.23 -2.89
C HIS A 13 -12.74 -6.30 -4.41
N ILE A 14 -11.53 -6.53 -4.95
CA ILE A 14 -11.32 -6.73 -6.39
C ILE A 14 -12.04 -8.01 -6.86
N TYR A 15 -11.95 -9.11 -6.11
CA TYR A 15 -12.67 -10.35 -6.41
C TYR A 15 -14.18 -10.15 -6.39
N LYS A 16 -14.69 -9.46 -5.39
CA LYS A 16 -16.13 -9.18 -5.30
C LYS A 16 -16.61 -8.31 -6.46
N ALA A 17 -15.85 -7.30 -6.86
CA ALA A 17 -16.17 -6.49 -8.02
C ALA A 17 -16.24 -7.34 -9.30
N GLN A 18 -15.28 -8.24 -9.52
CA GLN A 18 -15.29 -9.17 -10.65
C GLN A 18 -16.53 -10.07 -10.63
N GLN A 19 -16.88 -10.63 -9.48
CA GLN A 19 -18.09 -11.47 -9.34
C GLN A 19 -19.39 -10.71 -9.64
N GLN A 20 -19.39 -9.39 -9.46
CA GLN A 20 -20.51 -8.51 -9.80
C GLN A 20 -20.52 -8.07 -11.27
N GLY A 21 -19.62 -8.59 -12.09
CA GLY A 21 -19.55 -8.31 -13.54
C GLY A 21 -18.69 -7.10 -13.91
N TYR A 22 -18.03 -6.45 -12.96
CA TYR A 22 -17.01 -5.46 -13.28
C TYR A 22 -15.75 -6.16 -13.80
N LEU A 23 -15.06 -5.52 -14.73
CA LEU A 23 -13.81 -6.04 -15.30
C LEU A 23 -12.64 -5.13 -14.88
N PRO A 24 -12.15 -5.28 -13.65
CA PRO A 24 -11.07 -4.43 -13.14
C PRO A 24 -9.78 -4.75 -13.89
N ARG A 25 -9.08 -3.71 -14.35
CA ARG A 25 -7.69 -3.80 -14.78
C ARG A 25 -6.81 -3.33 -13.62
N VAL A 26 -5.87 -4.15 -13.21
CA VAL A 26 -4.99 -3.90 -12.08
C VAL A 26 -3.56 -3.72 -12.57
N TYR A 27 -2.96 -2.59 -12.28
CA TYR A 27 -1.51 -2.42 -12.27
C TYR A 27 -1.03 -2.78 -10.88
N CYS A 28 -0.07 -3.68 -10.79
CA CYS A 28 0.47 -4.18 -9.54
C CYS A 28 1.94 -3.81 -9.46
N ASP A 29 2.32 -3.00 -8.49
CA ASP A 29 3.72 -2.67 -8.24
C ASP A 29 4.45 -3.89 -7.66
N GLU A 30 5.72 -4.07 -8.04
CA GLU A 30 6.53 -5.20 -7.58
C GLU A 30 6.75 -5.21 -6.06
N THR A 31 6.75 -4.05 -5.44
CA THR A 31 6.91 -3.82 -3.99
C THR A 31 8.28 -4.28 -3.48
N ARG A 32 9.33 -3.49 -3.80
CA ARG A 32 10.68 -3.69 -3.25
C ARG A 32 10.70 -3.48 -1.73
N PRO A 33 11.63 -4.12 -0.97
CA PRO A 33 12.62 -5.10 -1.44
C PRO A 33 12.08 -6.52 -1.53
N LEU A 34 10.98 -6.89 -0.83
CA LEU A 34 10.51 -8.27 -0.69
C LEU A 34 9.68 -8.77 -1.89
N LEU A 35 9.39 -7.92 -2.86
CA LEU A 35 8.63 -8.23 -4.08
C LEU A 35 7.26 -8.87 -3.81
N GLU A 36 6.58 -8.44 -2.75
CA GLU A 36 5.30 -9.00 -2.32
C GLU A 36 4.20 -8.75 -3.34
N GLY A 37 4.20 -7.60 -4.00
CA GLY A 37 3.29 -7.31 -5.10
C GLY A 37 3.50 -8.25 -6.28
N ALA A 38 4.75 -8.45 -6.70
CA ALA A 38 5.08 -9.34 -7.81
C ALA A 38 4.81 -10.81 -7.48
N ARG A 39 5.23 -11.25 -6.29
CA ARG A 39 5.20 -12.67 -5.92
C ARG A 39 3.85 -13.14 -5.42
N LEU A 40 3.07 -12.29 -4.78
CA LEU A 40 1.82 -12.66 -4.11
C LEU A 40 0.62 -12.01 -4.80
N THR A 41 0.54 -10.67 -4.85
CA THR A 41 -0.62 -9.95 -5.39
C THR A 41 -0.86 -10.28 -6.86
N ALA A 42 0.16 -10.17 -7.70
CA ALA A 42 0.05 -10.49 -9.12
C ALA A 42 -0.33 -11.97 -9.35
N TYR A 43 0.25 -12.88 -8.56
CA TYR A 43 -0.07 -14.31 -8.62
C TYR A 43 -1.54 -14.57 -8.28
N GLU A 44 -2.02 -14.05 -7.14
CA GLU A 44 -3.39 -14.28 -6.68
C GLU A 44 -4.42 -13.74 -7.67
N LEU A 45 -4.24 -12.50 -8.14
CA LEU A 45 -5.15 -11.87 -9.10
C LEU A 45 -5.18 -12.60 -10.44
N THR A 46 -4.02 -13.00 -10.94
CA THR A 46 -3.92 -13.77 -12.19
C THR A 46 -4.63 -15.11 -12.09
N ARG A 47 -4.52 -15.80 -10.94
CA ARG A 47 -5.18 -17.08 -10.70
C ARG A 47 -6.70 -17.04 -10.82
N VAL A 48 -7.31 -15.89 -10.56
CA VAL A 48 -8.77 -15.70 -10.66
C VAL A 48 -9.20 -14.98 -11.94
N GLY A 49 -8.28 -14.82 -12.91
CA GLY A 49 -8.59 -14.28 -14.24
C GLY A 49 -8.76 -12.77 -14.29
N ILE A 50 -8.20 -12.02 -13.35
CA ILE A 50 -8.17 -10.56 -13.39
C ILE A 50 -7.07 -10.10 -14.35
N ASP A 51 -7.35 -9.06 -15.14
CA ASP A 51 -6.38 -8.41 -16.04
C ASP A 51 -5.33 -7.66 -15.20
N VAL A 52 -4.15 -8.27 -15.02
CA VAL A 52 -3.05 -7.75 -14.20
C VAL A 52 -1.86 -7.38 -15.06
N THR A 53 -1.32 -6.20 -14.81
CA THR A 53 -0.03 -5.75 -15.36
C THR A 53 0.94 -5.49 -14.23
N LEU A 54 2.04 -6.23 -14.18
CA LEU A 54 3.13 -6.01 -13.22
C LEU A 54 3.97 -4.80 -13.63
N THR A 55 4.33 -3.95 -12.66
CA THR A 55 5.16 -2.76 -12.85
C THR A 55 6.23 -2.67 -11.77
N CYS A 56 7.32 -1.95 -12.06
CA CYS A 56 8.26 -1.56 -11.02
C CYS A 56 7.70 -0.39 -10.20
N ASP A 57 8.09 -0.27 -8.94
CA ASP A 57 7.59 0.74 -7.99
C ASP A 57 7.77 2.18 -8.49
N ASN A 58 8.78 2.43 -9.30
CA ASN A 58 9.08 3.76 -9.85
C ASN A 58 8.25 4.13 -11.09
N MET A 59 7.32 3.28 -11.55
CA MET A 59 6.55 3.53 -12.77
C MET A 59 5.18 4.19 -12.51
N ALA A 60 4.76 4.33 -11.27
CA ALA A 60 3.45 4.86 -10.90
C ALA A 60 3.18 6.25 -11.50
N ALA A 61 4.17 7.15 -11.46
CA ALA A 61 4.03 8.50 -12.01
C ALA A 61 3.72 8.48 -13.51
N SER A 62 4.38 7.60 -14.27
CA SER A 62 4.15 7.45 -15.72
C SER A 62 2.74 6.94 -16.03
N LEU A 63 2.27 5.96 -15.24
CA LEU A 63 0.92 5.42 -15.39
C LEU A 63 -0.15 6.47 -15.09
N MET A 64 0.02 7.25 -14.03
CA MET A 64 -0.92 8.29 -13.63
C MET A 64 -0.91 9.47 -14.61
N ALA A 65 0.28 9.88 -15.09
CA ALA A 65 0.40 10.90 -16.13
C ALA A 65 -0.29 10.49 -17.43
N GLY A 66 -0.26 9.20 -17.77
CA GLY A 66 -0.94 8.64 -18.93
C GLY A 66 -2.44 8.39 -18.75
N GLY A 67 -3.03 8.78 -17.61
CA GLY A 67 -4.46 8.60 -17.30
C GLY A 67 -4.89 7.13 -17.18
N LYS A 68 -3.96 6.23 -16.87
CA LYS A 68 -4.25 4.79 -16.79
C LYS A 68 -4.77 4.34 -15.42
N ILE A 69 -4.70 5.20 -14.41
CA ILE A 69 -5.04 4.90 -13.03
C ILE A 69 -6.18 5.78 -12.56
N ASP A 70 -7.32 5.18 -12.22
CA ASP A 70 -8.50 5.87 -11.67
C ASP A 70 -8.40 6.04 -10.15
N PHE A 71 -7.77 5.08 -9.46
CA PHE A 71 -7.55 5.10 -8.01
C PHE A 71 -6.43 4.14 -7.60
N VAL A 72 -5.88 4.40 -6.41
CA VAL A 72 -4.87 3.55 -5.76
C VAL A 72 -5.49 2.83 -4.59
N PHE A 73 -5.19 1.54 -4.45
CA PHE A 73 -5.52 0.71 -3.29
C PHE A 73 -4.25 0.29 -2.57
N VAL A 74 -4.22 0.48 -1.26
CA VAL A 74 -3.15 0.04 -0.37
C VAL A 74 -3.73 -0.68 0.85
N GLY A 75 -2.93 -1.56 1.45
CA GLY A 75 -3.19 -2.10 2.78
C GLY A 75 -2.83 -1.10 3.87
N CYS A 76 -2.79 -1.57 5.11
CA CYS A 76 -2.33 -0.78 6.24
C CYS A 76 -1.93 -1.68 7.40
N ASP A 77 -0.76 -1.41 7.99
CA ASP A 77 -0.27 -2.12 9.17
C ASP A 77 -0.76 -1.46 10.47
N ARG A 78 -0.90 -0.13 10.50
CA ARG A 78 -1.37 0.63 11.67
C ARG A 78 -1.96 1.97 11.25
N ILE A 79 -3.03 2.40 11.92
CA ILE A 79 -3.67 3.70 11.73
C ILE A 79 -3.64 4.46 13.06
N ALA A 80 -3.05 5.66 13.07
CA ALA A 80 -3.04 6.54 14.24
C ALA A 80 -4.39 7.27 14.42
N ALA A 81 -4.60 7.83 15.60
CA ALA A 81 -5.82 8.58 15.95
C ALA A 81 -6.06 9.79 15.03
N ASN A 82 -5.01 10.42 14.49
CA ASN A 82 -5.13 11.53 13.55
C ASN A 82 -5.43 11.08 12.10
N GLY A 83 -5.42 9.76 11.84
CA GLY A 83 -5.65 9.17 10.53
C GLY A 83 -4.41 8.98 9.66
N ASP A 84 -3.20 9.25 10.17
CA ASP A 84 -1.94 8.85 9.53
C ASP A 84 -1.83 7.33 9.55
N ILE A 85 -1.19 6.78 8.55
CA ILE A 85 -1.01 5.32 8.46
C ILE A 85 0.47 4.94 8.38
N ALA A 86 0.80 3.78 8.93
CA ALA A 86 2.02 3.04 8.60
C ALA A 86 1.65 1.90 7.65
N ASN A 87 2.39 1.78 6.57
CA ASN A 87 2.27 0.67 5.62
C ASN A 87 3.61 0.42 4.94
N LYS A 88 3.70 -0.67 4.17
CA LYS A 88 4.89 -1.05 3.41
C LYS A 88 5.62 0.16 2.85
N ILE A 89 6.96 0.15 3.02
CA ILE A 89 7.85 1.21 2.47
C ILE A 89 7.52 1.48 1.00
N GLY A 90 7.36 2.76 0.65
CA GLY A 90 6.95 3.22 -0.67
C GLY A 90 5.49 3.70 -0.75
N THR A 91 4.64 3.34 0.21
CA THR A 91 3.24 3.78 0.26
C THR A 91 3.11 5.29 0.31
N ASN A 92 3.94 5.97 1.10
CA ASN A 92 3.95 7.44 1.17
C ASN A 92 4.34 8.06 -0.18
N GLY A 93 5.39 7.55 -0.82
CA GLY A 93 5.81 7.99 -2.15
C GLY A 93 4.69 7.85 -3.19
N MET A 94 4.00 6.71 -3.18
CA MET A 94 2.84 6.45 -4.03
C MET A 94 1.71 7.46 -3.77
N ALA A 95 1.38 7.73 -2.51
CA ALA A 95 0.32 8.67 -2.14
C ALA A 95 0.64 10.12 -2.55
N ILE A 96 1.91 10.55 -2.45
CA ILE A 96 2.37 11.85 -2.93
C ILE A 96 2.19 11.97 -4.45
N ILE A 97 2.60 10.95 -5.20
CA ILE A 97 2.44 10.90 -6.66
C ILE A 97 0.95 10.95 -7.02
N ALA A 98 0.13 10.13 -6.35
CA ALA A 98 -1.31 10.11 -6.56
C ALA A 98 -1.95 11.49 -6.29
N LYS A 99 -1.54 12.16 -5.23
CA LYS A 99 -2.00 13.51 -4.90
C LYS A 99 -1.67 14.52 -6.00
N TYR A 100 -0.45 14.46 -6.54
CA TYR A 100 -0.02 15.34 -7.64
C TYR A 100 -0.90 15.16 -8.89
N TYR A 101 -1.19 13.92 -9.26
CA TYR A 101 -2.03 13.60 -10.42
C TYR A 101 -3.54 13.59 -10.11
N LYS A 102 -3.95 13.95 -8.89
CA LYS A 102 -5.36 13.97 -8.43
C LYS A 102 -6.03 12.59 -8.51
N VAL A 103 -5.27 11.54 -8.33
CA VAL A 103 -5.75 10.17 -8.24
C VAL A 103 -6.11 9.87 -6.78
N PRO A 104 -7.31 9.39 -6.46
CA PRO A 104 -7.68 9.09 -5.08
C PRO A 104 -6.97 7.85 -4.56
N VAL A 105 -6.59 7.91 -3.26
CA VAL A 105 -5.94 6.81 -2.52
C VAL A 105 -6.90 6.26 -1.48
N TYR A 106 -7.19 4.97 -1.54
CA TYR A 106 -8.00 4.26 -0.57
C TYR A 106 -7.16 3.25 0.19
N VAL A 107 -7.25 3.32 1.51
CA VAL A 107 -6.57 2.43 2.45
C VAL A 107 -7.56 1.37 2.92
N PHE A 108 -7.20 0.10 2.82
CA PHE A 108 -8.03 -1.02 3.26
C PHE A 108 -7.46 -1.61 4.56
N ALA A 109 -8.21 -1.50 5.62
CA ALA A 109 -7.78 -1.95 6.95
C ALA A 109 -8.99 -2.33 7.81
N PRO A 110 -8.93 -3.43 8.58
CA PRO A 110 -9.95 -3.71 9.58
C PRO A 110 -9.88 -2.68 10.71
N THR A 111 -10.98 -2.48 11.43
CA THR A 111 -11.00 -1.54 12.56
C THR A 111 -9.99 -1.93 13.66
N SER A 112 -9.59 -3.20 13.72
CA SER A 112 -8.54 -3.68 14.65
C SER A 112 -7.14 -3.11 14.36
N THR A 113 -6.92 -2.55 13.16
CA THR A 113 -5.67 -1.89 12.77
C THR A 113 -5.57 -0.47 13.36
N ILE A 114 -6.70 0.08 13.82
CA ILE A 114 -6.78 1.44 14.35
C ILE A 114 -6.27 1.46 15.80
N ASP A 115 -5.25 2.26 16.03
CA ASP A 115 -4.66 2.50 17.34
C ASP A 115 -4.96 3.92 17.80
N LEU A 116 -6.00 4.06 18.62
CA LEU A 116 -6.41 5.36 19.17
C LEU A 116 -5.48 5.89 20.28
N ASP A 117 -4.54 5.07 20.77
CA ASP A 117 -3.52 5.50 21.73
C ASP A 117 -2.30 6.12 21.04
N CYS A 118 -2.05 5.75 19.78
CA CYS A 118 -1.07 6.39 18.91
C CYS A 118 -1.65 7.70 18.37
N LYS A 119 -1.10 8.85 18.74
CA LYS A 119 -1.68 10.15 18.39
C LYS A 119 -1.49 10.51 16.94
N SER A 120 -0.30 10.23 16.38
CA SER A 120 0.09 10.58 15.02
C SER A 120 1.11 9.57 14.46
N GLY A 121 1.41 9.68 13.18
CA GLY A 121 2.47 8.89 12.55
C GLY A 121 3.85 9.10 13.16
N ASP A 122 4.12 10.27 13.74
CA ASP A 122 5.40 10.56 14.40
C ASP A 122 5.63 9.72 15.66
N ASP A 123 4.56 9.17 16.24
CA ASP A 123 4.61 8.30 17.42
C ASP A 123 4.78 6.81 17.05
N MET A 124 4.93 6.48 15.77
CA MET A 124 5.07 5.10 15.30
C MET A 124 6.54 4.71 15.15
N ASP A 125 6.94 3.62 15.80
CA ASP A 125 8.26 3.03 15.58
C ASP A 125 8.34 2.36 14.23
N ILE A 126 9.43 2.61 13.50
CA ILE A 126 9.71 2.02 12.19
C ILE A 126 10.85 1.02 12.33
N GLU A 127 10.59 -0.23 12.01
CA GLU A 127 11.59 -1.30 12.02
C GLU A 127 12.59 -1.14 10.88
N ASP A 128 13.89 -1.18 11.20
CA ASP A 128 14.97 -1.32 10.21
C ASP A 128 15.16 -2.80 9.86
N ARG A 129 15.11 -3.11 8.57
CA ARG A 129 15.22 -4.46 8.04
C ARG A 129 16.65 -4.78 7.60
N PRO A 130 17.03 -6.07 7.55
CA PRO A 130 18.37 -6.49 7.12
C PRO A 130 18.73 -6.00 5.72
N ALA A 131 19.96 -5.54 5.55
CA ALA A 131 20.47 -5.02 4.27
C ALA A 131 20.39 -6.04 3.12
N PHE A 132 20.55 -7.35 3.41
CA PHE A 132 20.52 -8.41 2.38
C PHE A 132 19.17 -8.48 1.64
N GLU A 133 18.07 -8.03 2.23
CA GLU A 133 16.78 -7.98 1.54
C GLU A 133 16.82 -7.05 0.32
N VAL A 134 17.62 -5.99 0.41
CA VAL A 134 17.80 -5.03 -0.69
C VAL A 134 18.86 -5.50 -1.67
N THR A 135 19.99 -6.03 -1.16
CA THR A 135 21.20 -6.24 -1.97
C THR A 135 21.32 -7.63 -2.58
N ASP A 136 20.76 -8.65 -1.93
CA ASP A 136 21.01 -10.06 -2.28
C ASP A 136 19.74 -10.84 -2.57
N MET A 137 18.67 -10.57 -1.81
CA MET A 137 17.42 -11.32 -1.94
C MET A 137 16.84 -11.23 -3.36
N TYR A 138 16.54 -12.38 -3.96
CA TYR A 138 16.02 -12.51 -5.33
C TYR A 138 17.00 -12.17 -6.45
N TYR A 139 18.28 -11.99 -6.16
CA TYR A 139 19.33 -11.81 -7.16
C TYR A 139 20.28 -13.02 -7.18
N ALA A 140 20.69 -13.44 -8.37
CA ALA A 140 21.67 -14.53 -8.52
C ALA A 140 23.06 -14.13 -7.98
N LYS A 141 23.32 -12.84 -7.90
CA LYS A 141 24.54 -12.23 -7.30
C LYS A 141 24.11 -10.94 -6.62
N PRO A 142 24.84 -10.50 -5.58
CA PRO A 142 24.57 -9.20 -4.96
C PRO A 142 24.49 -8.09 -6.00
N MET A 143 23.43 -7.25 -5.92
CA MET A 143 23.21 -6.17 -6.89
C MET A 143 24.03 -4.92 -6.57
N ALA A 144 24.65 -4.84 -5.39
CA ALA A 144 25.40 -3.70 -4.90
C ALA A 144 26.84 -4.09 -4.52
N PRO A 145 27.80 -3.14 -4.56
CA PRO A 145 29.18 -3.39 -4.12
C PRO A 145 29.24 -3.80 -2.64
N LYS A 146 30.18 -4.67 -2.31
CA LYS A 146 30.45 -5.05 -0.91
C LYS A 146 30.78 -3.82 -0.06
N GLY A 147 30.13 -3.70 1.10
CA GLY A 147 30.38 -2.62 2.07
C GLY A 147 29.55 -1.34 1.81
N VAL A 148 28.67 -1.32 0.80
CA VAL A 148 27.70 -0.23 0.67
C VAL A 148 26.74 -0.20 1.85
N ARG A 149 26.45 0.97 2.41
CA ARG A 149 25.41 1.13 3.44
C ARG A 149 24.04 1.05 2.79
N VAL A 150 23.12 0.36 3.45
CA VAL A 150 21.75 0.17 2.98
C VAL A 150 20.79 0.82 3.97
N TYR A 151 19.80 1.52 3.45
CA TYR A 151 18.65 2.03 4.19
C TYR A 151 17.44 1.17 3.81
N ASN A 152 16.87 0.45 4.78
CA ASN A 152 15.80 -0.52 4.53
C ASN A 152 14.74 -0.50 5.65
N PRO A 153 13.97 0.58 5.81
CA PRO A 153 12.83 0.58 6.72
C PRO A 153 11.73 -0.34 6.21
N ALA A 154 11.05 -1.04 7.11
CA ALA A 154 9.96 -1.96 6.77
C ALA A 154 8.74 -1.23 6.20
N VAL A 155 8.42 -0.08 6.79
CA VAL A 155 7.24 0.73 6.50
C VAL A 155 7.61 2.21 6.37
N ASP A 156 6.70 2.99 5.79
CA ASP A 156 6.73 4.45 5.87
C ASP A 156 5.41 5.01 6.40
N ILE A 157 5.46 6.27 6.84
CA ILE A 157 4.27 6.98 7.34
C ILE A 157 3.67 7.79 6.21
N THR A 158 2.38 7.55 5.96
CA THR A 158 1.59 8.33 5.01
C THR A 158 0.64 9.25 5.77
N PRO A 159 0.79 10.58 5.62
CA PRO A 159 -0.09 11.54 6.28
C PRO A 159 -1.55 11.39 5.84
N ALA A 160 -2.47 11.58 6.78
CA ALA A 160 -3.93 11.56 6.58
C ALA A 160 -4.39 12.47 5.42
N SER A 161 -3.68 13.58 5.17
CA SER A 161 -3.98 14.54 4.10
C SER A 161 -3.79 14.00 2.68
N LEU A 162 -3.06 12.88 2.52
CA LEU A 162 -2.84 12.20 1.25
C LEU A 162 -3.88 11.10 0.99
N ILE A 163 -4.69 10.74 1.99
CA ILE A 163 -5.62 9.61 1.96
C ILE A 163 -7.03 10.12 1.66
N THR A 164 -7.69 9.54 0.68
CA THR A 164 -9.06 9.88 0.30
C THR A 164 -10.08 9.24 1.23
N GLY A 165 -9.86 8.00 1.62
CA GLY A 165 -10.74 7.24 2.51
C GLY A 165 -10.09 5.98 3.04
N ILE A 166 -10.55 5.54 4.21
CA ILE A 166 -10.16 4.29 4.86
C ILE A 166 -11.34 3.35 4.80
N VAL A 167 -11.18 2.24 4.11
CA VAL A 167 -12.21 1.21 3.91
C VAL A 167 -12.08 0.17 5.00
N THR A 168 -13.12 0.03 5.80
CA THR A 168 -13.21 -0.93 6.92
C THR A 168 -14.40 -1.86 6.72
N GLU A 169 -14.56 -2.84 7.58
CA GLU A 169 -15.75 -3.71 7.64
C GLU A 169 -17.04 -2.93 8.00
N ASN A 170 -16.89 -1.74 8.58
CA ASN A 170 -18.02 -0.87 8.96
C ASN A 170 -18.31 0.23 7.93
N GLY A 171 -17.61 0.23 6.78
CA GLY A 171 -17.77 1.21 5.72
C GLY A 171 -16.53 2.07 5.48
N ILE A 172 -16.71 3.16 4.74
CA ILE A 172 -15.63 4.07 4.36
C ILE A 172 -15.61 5.26 5.31
N LEU A 173 -14.48 5.45 5.99
CA LEU A 173 -14.24 6.57 6.89
C LEU A 173 -13.34 7.60 6.22
N LYS A 174 -13.56 8.88 6.52
CA LYS A 174 -12.54 9.90 6.24
C LYS A 174 -11.43 9.80 7.29
N PRO A 175 -10.14 10.01 6.94
CA PRO A 175 -9.05 9.91 7.91
C PRO A 175 -9.29 10.75 9.17
N ARG A 176 -9.84 11.97 9.01
CA ARG A 176 -10.17 12.86 10.13
C ARG A 176 -11.24 12.32 11.10
N GLU A 177 -12.01 11.33 10.69
CA GLU A 177 -13.09 10.73 11.50
C GLU A 177 -12.56 9.65 12.46
N ILE A 178 -11.36 9.15 12.23
CA ILE A 178 -10.72 8.09 13.05
C ILE A 178 -10.69 8.49 14.53
N ARG A 179 -10.30 9.71 14.85
CA ARG A 179 -10.24 10.22 16.24
C ARG A 179 -11.58 10.22 16.98
N ASN A 180 -12.69 10.16 16.23
CA ASN A 180 -14.04 10.18 16.81
C ASN A 180 -14.57 8.76 17.09
N LEU A 181 -13.84 7.73 16.68
CA LEU A 181 -14.20 6.36 16.97
C LEU A 181 -14.07 6.10 18.48
N LYS A 182 -15.07 5.44 19.04
CA LYS A 182 -15.00 5.00 20.44
C LYS A 182 -14.05 3.82 20.53
N LYS A 183 -13.18 3.82 21.56
CA LYS A 183 -12.41 2.62 21.90
C LYS A 183 -13.42 1.49 22.17
N ASN A 184 -13.35 0.42 21.38
CA ASN A 184 -14.02 -0.81 21.75
C ASN A 184 -13.33 -1.34 22.99
N ARG A 185 -14.03 -1.32 24.12
CA ARG A 185 -13.58 -1.90 25.40
C ARG A 185 -13.70 -3.42 25.35
#